data_19b9100c24919090a4b4156f4d366d7c
#
_entry.id   19b9100c24919090a4b4156f4d366d7c
#
_cell.length_a   1.000
_cell.length_b   1.000
_cell.length_c   1.000
_cell.angle_alpha   90.00
_cell.angle_beta   90.00
_cell.angle_gamma   90.00
#
_symmetry.space_group_name_H-M   'P 1'
#
loop_
_entity.id
_entity.type
_entity.pdbx_description
1 polymer ?
#
loop_
_entity_poly.entity_id
_entity_poly.type
_entity_poly.pdbx_seq_one_letter_code
_entity_poly.pdbx_strand_id
1 'polypeptide(L)'
;TWGILRLISSVENYLLESEGSVDKDSIRLFTRLVKILFVFAIILGVAQFYGYAVSSILTLGGVGGIVVGFAAKDMLANVFGGLMIQMDKPFSTGDWIRTTDKSIEGVVEKIGWRMTRIRTFTKNPVYVPNSIFATIPIETPSRMTNRQIHEVIGIRYDDIAQMESIIKKVEELLTNSENIDNDLPCRVNFDLFNASSLDFVIWASSSLTDAGEFKKFKGKLLLDIAHIIADHGAEIAYPTQTLHIQKA
;
A
#
# COMPACT_ATOMS: atom_id res chain seq x y z
N THR A 1 -36.49 5.27 32.13
CA THR A 1 -36.30 6.30 31.09
C THR A 1 -35.33 7.40 31.52
N TRP A 2 -35.55 8.11 32.64
CA TRP A 2 -34.68 9.18 33.15
C TRP A 2 -33.24 8.70 33.46
N GLY A 3 -33.09 7.48 34.03
CA GLY A 3 -31.79 6.87 34.33
C GLY A 3 -30.93 6.65 33.12
N ILE A 4 -31.52 6.20 31.98
CA ILE A 4 -30.79 5.97 30.73
C ILE A 4 -30.32 7.29 30.10
N LEU A 5 -31.15 8.32 30.10
CA LEU A 5 -30.74 9.66 29.63
C LEU A 5 -29.58 10.22 30.47
N ARG A 6 -29.60 9.96 31.79
CA ARG A 6 -28.51 10.35 32.69
C ARG A 6 -27.23 9.56 32.44
N LEU A 7 -27.35 8.25 32.15
CA LEU A 7 -26.20 7.42 31.71
C LEU A 7 -25.58 7.94 30.43
N ILE A 8 -26.39 8.25 29.40
CA ILE A 8 -25.90 8.83 28.13
C ILE A 8 -25.16 10.14 28.42
N SER A 9 -25.66 11.00 29.31
CA SER A 9 -24.99 12.25 29.67
C SER A 9 -23.72 12.03 30.49
N SER A 10 -23.66 11.01 31.34
CA SER A 10 -22.45 10.66 32.10
C SER A 10 -21.36 10.12 31.18
N VAL A 11 -21.71 9.29 30.17
CA VAL A 11 -20.78 8.79 29.13
C VAL A 11 -20.27 9.96 28.28
N GLU A 12 -21.15 10.93 27.94
CA GLU A 12 -20.76 12.14 27.23
C GLU A 12 -19.68 12.91 28.02
N ASN A 13 -19.91 13.18 29.29
CA ASN A 13 -18.97 13.91 30.15
C ASN A 13 -17.63 13.15 30.27
N TYR A 14 -17.68 11.85 30.49
CA TYR A 14 -16.48 11.01 30.54
C TYR A 14 -15.65 11.07 29.26
N LEU A 15 -16.30 11.00 28.07
CA LEU A 15 -15.63 11.11 26.78
C LEU A 15 -15.07 12.50 26.49
N LEU A 16 -15.73 13.57 27.04
CA LEU A 16 -15.26 14.95 26.90
C LEU A 16 -14.06 15.26 27.80
N GLU A 17 -13.94 14.57 28.94
CA GLU A 17 -12.82 14.67 29.88
C GLU A 17 -11.61 13.81 29.46
N SER A 18 -11.86 12.77 28.68
CA SER A 18 -10.78 11.91 28.14
C SER A 18 -9.94 12.71 27.16
N GLU A 19 -8.63 12.76 27.36
CA GLU A 19 -7.64 13.42 26.48
C GLU A 19 -7.50 12.77 25.09
N GLY A 20 -8.50 12.02 24.63
CA GLY A 20 -8.53 11.39 23.31
C GLY A 20 -8.61 12.43 22.18
N SER A 21 -8.00 12.10 21.05
CA SER A 21 -7.96 12.92 19.82
C SER A 21 -9.31 13.10 19.10
N VAL A 22 -10.42 12.80 19.76
CA VAL A 22 -11.77 12.95 19.19
C VAL A 22 -12.26 14.38 19.42
N ASP A 23 -12.70 15.02 18.35
CA ASP A 23 -13.25 16.37 18.41
C ASP A 23 -14.48 16.42 19.31
N LYS A 24 -14.45 17.31 20.31
CA LYS A 24 -15.51 17.48 21.32
C LYS A 24 -16.87 17.79 20.68
N ASP A 25 -16.88 18.47 19.55
CA ASP A 25 -18.12 18.79 18.85
C ASP A 25 -18.73 17.55 18.19
N SER A 26 -17.90 16.65 17.68
CA SER A 26 -18.34 15.33 17.15
C SER A 26 -18.99 14.48 18.23
N ILE A 27 -18.44 14.44 19.45
CA ILE A 27 -19.00 13.71 20.58
C ILE A 27 -20.38 14.27 20.91
N ARG A 28 -20.50 15.59 21.03
CA ARG A 28 -21.77 16.26 21.34
C ARG A 28 -22.85 16.01 20.30
N LEU A 29 -22.50 16.09 19.02
CA LEU A 29 -23.45 15.80 17.92
C LEU A 29 -23.95 14.37 17.98
N PHE A 30 -23.04 13.41 18.14
CA PHE A 30 -23.41 12.00 18.25
C PHE A 30 -24.33 11.73 19.45
N THR A 31 -24.00 12.28 20.60
CA THR A 31 -24.80 12.11 21.81
C THR A 31 -26.19 12.73 21.65
N ARG A 32 -26.31 13.90 20.98
CA ARG A 32 -27.62 14.50 20.66
C ARG A 32 -28.47 13.58 19.77
N LEU A 33 -27.89 13.00 18.71
CA LEU A 33 -28.60 12.07 17.84
C LEU A 33 -29.10 10.85 18.60
N VAL A 34 -28.26 10.25 19.45
CA VAL A 34 -28.63 9.10 20.29
C VAL A 34 -29.77 9.47 21.22
N LYS A 35 -29.72 10.65 21.88
CA LYS A 35 -30.78 11.14 22.76
C LYS A 35 -32.10 11.33 22.00
N ILE A 36 -32.07 11.94 20.80
CA ILE A 36 -33.26 12.14 19.95
C ILE A 36 -33.90 10.81 19.58
N LEU A 37 -33.10 9.84 19.11
CA LEU A 37 -33.59 8.50 18.75
C LEU A 37 -34.19 7.76 19.93
N PHE A 38 -33.56 7.88 21.11
CA PHE A 38 -34.06 7.28 22.35
C PHE A 38 -35.36 7.88 22.80
N VAL A 39 -35.49 9.22 22.79
CA VAL A 39 -36.74 9.92 23.13
C VAL A 39 -37.85 9.54 22.15
N PHE A 40 -37.55 9.46 20.84
CA PHE A 40 -38.51 9.04 19.83
C PHE A 40 -39.01 7.59 20.07
N ALA A 41 -38.11 6.68 20.41
CA ALA A 41 -38.48 5.31 20.76
C ALA A 41 -39.38 5.24 22.01
N ILE A 42 -39.12 6.06 23.01
CA ILE A 42 -39.98 6.16 24.22
C ILE A 42 -41.37 6.67 23.84
N ILE A 43 -41.47 7.72 23.04
CA ILE A 43 -42.75 8.29 22.60
C ILE A 43 -43.57 7.22 21.87
N LEU A 44 -42.97 6.45 20.97
CA LEU A 44 -43.63 5.35 20.28
C LEU A 44 -44.09 4.24 21.23
N GLY A 45 -43.27 3.86 22.19
CA GLY A 45 -43.64 2.88 23.22
C GLY A 45 -44.80 3.32 24.10
N VAL A 46 -44.80 4.59 24.50
CA VAL A 46 -45.91 5.18 25.28
C VAL A 46 -47.19 5.25 24.43
N ALA A 47 -47.09 5.67 23.17
CA ALA A 47 -48.25 5.72 22.28
C ALA A 47 -48.87 4.32 22.08
N GLN A 48 -48.04 3.30 21.91
CA GLN A 48 -48.49 1.91 21.81
C GLN A 48 -49.17 1.43 23.07
N PHE A 49 -48.66 1.81 24.26
CA PHE A 49 -49.27 1.46 25.52
C PHE A 49 -50.70 2.05 25.70
N TYR A 50 -50.93 3.24 25.15
CA TYR A 50 -52.26 3.87 25.13
C TYR A 50 -53.16 3.39 23.99
N GLY A 51 -52.74 2.36 23.22
CA GLY A 51 -53.56 1.72 22.19
C GLY A 51 -53.53 2.45 20.83
N TYR A 52 -52.60 3.40 20.61
CA TYR A 52 -52.44 4.01 19.28
C TYR A 52 -51.78 3.04 18.30
N ALA A 53 -52.27 2.98 17.09
CA ALA A 53 -51.71 2.17 16.04
C ALA A 53 -50.38 2.75 15.52
N VAL A 54 -49.27 2.36 16.14
CA VAL A 54 -47.92 2.80 15.76
C VAL A 54 -47.41 2.11 14.52
N SER A 55 -48.10 1.10 14.00
CA SER A 55 -47.70 0.33 12.80
C SER A 55 -47.49 1.19 11.56
N SER A 56 -48.36 2.17 11.32
CA SER A 56 -48.23 3.09 10.19
C SER A 56 -46.98 4.00 10.32
N ILE A 57 -46.66 4.44 11.54
CA ILE A 57 -45.44 5.23 11.81
C ILE A 57 -44.19 4.40 11.60
N LEU A 58 -44.23 3.13 12.05
CA LEU A 58 -43.12 2.18 11.87
C LEU A 58 -42.93 1.82 10.39
N THR A 59 -44.01 1.66 9.62
CA THR A 59 -43.92 1.40 8.18
C THR A 59 -43.30 2.58 7.43
N LEU A 60 -43.77 3.80 7.69
CA LEU A 60 -43.19 5.03 7.12
C LEU A 60 -41.74 5.24 7.58
N GLY A 61 -41.46 4.99 8.87
CA GLY A 61 -40.12 5.02 9.45
C GLY A 61 -39.20 3.99 8.82
N GLY A 62 -39.69 2.81 8.47
CA GLY A 62 -38.95 1.77 7.77
C GLY A 62 -38.50 2.23 6.38
N VAL A 63 -39.41 2.82 5.59
CA VAL A 63 -39.04 3.40 4.28
C VAL A 63 -38.04 4.55 4.45
N GLY A 64 -38.27 5.46 5.39
CA GLY A 64 -37.34 6.53 5.73
C GLY A 64 -35.98 6.01 6.20
N GLY A 65 -35.98 4.92 7.00
CA GLY A 65 -34.77 4.23 7.44
C GLY A 65 -33.94 3.64 6.29
N ILE A 66 -34.58 3.09 5.26
CA ILE A 66 -33.90 2.62 4.07
C ILE A 66 -33.18 3.77 3.35
N VAL A 67 -33.88 4.90 3.16
CA VAL A 67 -33.29 6.09 2.50
C VAL A 67 -32.08 6.61 3.30
N VAL A 68 -32.21 6.73 4.63
CA VAL A 68 -31.13 7.16 5.52
C VAL A 68 -29.97 6.13 5.49
N GLY A 69 -30.30 4.84 5.47
CA GLY A 69 -29.30 3.75 5.37
C GLY A 69 -28.48 3.84 4.10
N PHE A 70 -29.13 4.09 2.96
CA PHE A 70 -28.43 4.31 1.69
C PHE A 70 -27.57 5.57 1.71
N ALA A 71 -28.07 6.67 2.30
CA ALA A 71 -27.29 7.89 2.45
C ALA A 71 -26.06 7.70 3.39
N ALA A 72 -26.17 6.83 4.41
CA ALA A 72 -25.08 6.53 5.35
C ALA A 72 -24.14 5.41 4.89
N LYS A 73 -24.41 4.72 3.80
CA LYS A 73 -23.67 3.55 3.31
C LYS A 73 -22.15 3.77 3.27
N ASP A 74 -21.71 4.85 2.65
CA ASP A 74 -20.29 5.10 2.47
C ASP A 74 -19.60 5.46 3.79
N MET A 75 -20.31 6.13 4.69
CA MET A 75 -19.79 6.39 6.02
C MET A 75 -19.57 5.08 6.80
N LEU A 76 -20.56 4.19 6.79
CA LEU A 76 -20.47 2.87 7.42
C LEU A 76 -19.37 2.02 6.79
N ALA A 77 -19.24 2.01 5.47
CA ALA A 77 -18.18 1.30 4.76
C ALA A 77 -16.78 1.76 5.24
N ASN A 78 -16.59 3.05 5.46
CA ASN A 78 -15.33 3.59 5.99
C ASN A 78 -15.06 3.18 7.45
N VAL A 79 -16.09 3.14 8.28
CA VAL A 79 -15.97 2.69 9.68
C VAL A 79 -15.57 1.21 9.72
N PHE A 80 -16.27 0.36 8.96
CA PHE A 80 -15.95 -1.06 8.86
C PHE A 80 -14.57 -1.30 8.23
N GLY A 81 -14.20 -0.52 7.21
CA GLY A 81 -12.85 -0.57 6.64
C GLY A 81 -11.77 -0.24 7.68
N GLY A 82 -11.97 0.79 8.51
CA GLY A 82 -11.06 1.12 9.60
C GLY A 82 -10.96 0.02 10.66
N LEU A 83 -12.08 -0.60 11.00
CA LEU A 83 -12.13 -1.74 11.93
C LEU A 83 -11.36 -2.94 11.37
N MET A 84 -11.58 -3.31 10.09
CA MET A 84 -10.87 -4.41 9.43
C MET A 84 -9.36 -4.15 9.40
N ILE A 85 -8.91 -2.93 9.08
CA ILE A 85 -7.48 -2.59 9.10
C ILE A 85 -6.90 -2.83 10.51
N GLN A 86 -7.64 -2.50 11.57
CA GLN A 86 -7.17 -2.69 12.95
C GLN A 86 -7.19 -4.15 13.41
N MET A 87 -8.14 -4.96 12.92
CA MET A 87 -8.25 -6.38 13.25
C MET A 87 -7.25 -7.23 12.48
N ASP A 88 -7.24 -7.13 11.14
CA ASP A 88 -6.43 -7.97 10.27
C ASP A 88 -5.01 -7.45 10.11
N LYS A 89 -4.78 -6.16 10.39
CA LYS A 89 -3.48 -5.47 10.32
C LYS A 89 -2.71 -5.73 9.02
N PRO A 90 -3.33 -5.56 7.84
CA PRO A 90 -2.61 -5.66 6.58
C PRO A 90 -1.45 -4.68 6.53
N PHE A 91 -1.58 -3.56 7.23
CA PHE A 91 -0.52 -2.60 7.51
C PHE A 91 -0.75 -1.94 8.88
N SER A 92 0.26 -1.28 9.42
CA SER A 92 0.25 -0.58 10.70
C SER A 92 0.79 0.85 10.54
N THR A 93 0.58 1.68 11.57
CA THR A 93 1.23 3.00 11.62
C THR A 93 2.75 2.82 11.58
N GLY A 94 3.41 3.57 10.72
CA GLY A 94 4.84 3.47 10.43
C GLY A 94 5.18 2.62 9.20
N ASP A 95 4.26 1.78 8.72
CA ASP A 95 4.51 0.97 7.53
C ASP A 95 4.52 1.83 6.26
N TRP A 96 5.43 1.53 5.36
CA TRP A 96 5.37 1.97 3.98
C TRP A 96 4.39 1.08 3.23
N ILE A 97 3.37 1.68 2.64
CA ILE A 97 2.38 1.00 1.81
C ILE A 97 2.33 1.62 0.41
N ARG A 98 1.93 0.81 -0.56
CA ARG A 98 1.59 1.27 -1.91
C ARG A 98 0.44 0.46 -2.48
N THR A 99 -0.36 1.07 -3.33
CA THR A 99 -1.35 0.38 -4.14
C THR A 99 -0.71 -0.17 -5.41
N THR A 100 -1.28 -1.23 -5.99
CA THR A 100 -0.74 -1.86 -7.20
C THR A 100 -0.63 -0.89 -8.38
N ASP A 101 -1.57 0.06 -8.49
CA ASP A 101 -1.56 1.14 -9.49
C ASP A 101 -0.62 2.30 -9.13
N LYS A 102 0.04 2.24 -7.96
CA LYS A 102 0.92 3.28 -7.41
C LYS A 102 0.25 4.66 -7.23
N SER A 103 -1.07 4.72 -7.26
CA SER A 103 -1.82 5.97 -7.03
C SER A 103 -1.68 6.46 -5.58
N ILE A 104 -1.51 5.53 -4.65
CA ILE A 104 -1.28 5.79 -3.23
C ILE A 104 0.04 5.14 -2.84
N GLU A 105 1.02 5.94 -2.44
CA GLU A 105 2.31 5.45 -1.94
C GLU A 105 2.85 6.37 -0.85
N GLY A 106 3.29 5.78 0.27
CA GLY A 106 3.88 6.52 1.37
C GLY A 106 3.88 5.76 2.68
N VAL A 107 4.23 6.45 3.76
CA VAL A 107 4.28 5.91 5.12
C VAL A 107 2.99 6.24 5.86
N VAL A 108 2.37 5.24 6.48
CA VAL A 108 1.16 5.39 7.27
C VAL A 108 1.47 6.17 8.55
N GLU A 109 0.90 7.38 8.70
CA GLU A 109 1.08 8.20 9.90
C GLU A 109 0.03 7.92 10.97
N LYS A 110 -1.22 7.73 10.55
CA LYS A 110 -2.34 7.51 11.47
C LYS A 110 -3.47 6.77 10.78
N ILE A 111 -3.97 5.74 11.44
CA ILE A 111 -5.19 5.04 11.05
C ILE A 111 -6.32 5.60 11.91
N GLY A 112 -7.22 6.35 11.29
CA GLY A 112 -8.41 6.89 11.93
C GLY A 112 -9.61 5.97 11.77
N TRP A 113 -10.74 6.31 12.42
CA TRP A 113 -11.97 5.52 12.32
C TRP A 113 -12.61 5.55 10.90
N ARG A 114 -12.38 6.61 10.13
CA ARG A 114 -12.96 6.82 8.79
C ARG A 114 -11.90 6.95 7.69
N MET A 115 -10.74 7.54 8.01
CA MET A 115 -9.67 7.83 7.07
C MET A 115 -8.33 7.42 7.63
N THR A 116 -7.46 6.93 6.78
CA THR A 116 -6.04 6.71 7.06
C THR A 116 -5.23 7.87 6.46
N ARG A 117 -4.33 8.45 7.26
CA ARG A 117 -3.39 9.47 6.82
C ARG A 117 -2.06 8.84 6.44
N ILE A 118 -1.62 9.11 5.23
CA ILE A 118 -0.37 8.61 4.64
C ILE A 118 0.51 9.81 4.31
N ARG A 119 1.80 9.73 4.65
CA ARG A 119 2.80 10.72 4.26
C ARG A 119 3.53 10.21 3.03
N THR A 120 3.37 10.90 1.91
CA THR A 120 4.12 10.58 0.67
C THR A 120 5.62 10.85 0.83
N PHE A 121 6.43 10.31 -0.05
CA PHE A 121 7.87 10.59 -0.06
C PHE A 121 8.18 12.07 -0.35
N THR A 122 7.27 12.77 -1.04
CA THR A 122 7.32 14.23 -1.23
C THR A 122 6.87 15.02 0.00
N LYS A 123 6.61 14.34 1.14
CA LYS A 123 6.20 14.90 2.43
C LYS A 123 4.79 15.48 2.48
N ASN A 124 3.98 15.29 1.44
CA ASN A 124 2.57 15.69 1.46
C ASN A 124 1.71 14.68 2.23
N PRO A 125 0.75 15.11 3.07
CA PRO A 125 -0.22 14.21 3.67
C PRO A 125 -1.30 13.87 2.65
N VAL A 126 -1.61 12.58 2.52
CA VAL A 126 -2.75 12.06 1.75
C VAL A 126 -3.74 11.44 2.72
N TYR A 127 -5.01 11.80 2.58
CA TYR A 127 -6.10 11.27 3.42
C TYR A 127 -6.91 10.30 2.57
N VAL A 128 -6.82 9.03 2.89
CA VAL A 128 -7.47 7.95 2.15
C VAL A 128 -8.65 7.42 2.95
N PRO A 129 -9.88 7.36 2.39
CA PRO A 129 -11.01 6.69 3.02
C PRO A 129 -10.70 5.22 3.28
N ASN A 130 -11.01 4.71 4.48
CA ASN A 130 -10.65 3.34 4.85
C ASN A 130 -11.35 2.27 4.00
N SER A 131 -12.53 2.57 3.46
CA SER A 131 -13.27 1.66 2.57
C SER A 131 -12.50 1.31 1.28
N ILE A 132 -11.60 2.19 0.83
CA ILE A 132 -10.76 1.94 -0.34
C ILE A 132 -9.86 0.73 -0.10
N PHE A 133 -9.26 0.63 1.09
CA PHE A 133 -8.36 -0.47 1.45
C PHE A 133 -9.05 -1.84 1.59
N ALA A 134 -10.38 -1.87 1.66
CA ALA A 134 -11.15 -3.10 1.62
C ALA A 134 -11.39 -3.62 0.18
N THR A 135 -11.13 -2.79 -0.84
CA THR A 135 -11.50 -3.10 -2.25
C THR A 135 -10.30 -3.15 -3.20
N ILE A 136 -9.16 -2.59 -2.82
CA ILE A 136 -7.96 -2.54 -3.67
C ILE A 136 -6.82 -3.38 -3.06
N PRO A 137 -5.97 -4.01 -3.89
CA PRO A 137 -4.78 -4.69 -3.43
C PRO A 137 -3.77 -3.68 -2.87
N ILE A 138 -3.17 -4.04 -1.73
CA ILE A 138 -2.15 -3.23 -1.05
C ILE A 138 -0.89 -4.05 -0.92
N GLU A 139 0.23 -3.46 -1.25
CA GLU A 139 1.54 -3.97 -0.93
C GLU A 139 2.10 -3.24 0.29
N THR A 140 2.82 -3.97 1.13
CA THR A 140 3.49 -3.40 2.31
C THR A 140 5.00 -3.62 2.17
N PRO A 141 5.72 -2.74 1.43
CA PRO A 141 7.15 -2.91 1.17
C PRO A 141 8.01 -2.89 2.43
N SER A 142 7.56 -2.27 3.53
CA SER A 142 8.25 -2.33 4.83
C SER A 142 8.30 -3.73 5.45
N ARG A 143 7.44 -4.66 4.97
CA ARG A 143 7.39 -6.06 5.42
C ARG A 143 7.96 -7.03 4.39
N MET A 144 8.68 -6.53 3.38
CA MET A 144 9.34 -7.40 2.41
C MET A 144 10.44 -8.23 3.09
N THR A 145 10.61 -9.44 2.65
CA THR A 145 11.69 -10.32 3.11
C THR A 145 12.96 -10.11 2.30
N ASN A 146 12.80 -9.85 1.00
CA ASN A 146 13.90 -9.72 0.06
C ASN A 146 13.59 -8.62 -0.96
N ARG A 147 14.65 -8.02 -1.55
CA ARG A 147 14.54 -7.14 -2.71
C ARG A 147 15.01 -7.84 -3.96
N GLN A 148 14.20 -7.80 -4.98
CA GLN A 148 14.55 -8.36 -6.27
C GLN A 148 15.55 -7.48 -7.01
N ILE A 149 16.57 -8.12 -7.58
CA ILE A 149 17.47 -7.57 -8.59
C ILE A 149 17.02 -8.17 -9.92
N HIS A 150 16.58 -7.32 -10.83
CA HIS A 150 16.23 -7.70 -12.20
C HIS A 150 16.85 -6.65 -13.11
N GLU A 151 17.97 -7.03 -13.75
CA GLU A 151 18.74 -6.13 -14.60
C GLU A 151 19.03 -6.78 -15.93
N VAL A 152 18.92 -6.00 -16.98
CA VAL A 152 19.28 -6.41 -18.34
C VAL A 152 20.53 -5.66 -18.74
N ILE A 153 21.56 -6.39 -19.15
CA ILE A 153 22.86 -5.81 -19.52
C ILE A 153 23.20 -6.31 -20.94
N GLY A 154 23.51 -5.37 -21.81
CA GLY A 154 23.84 -5.65 -23.20
C GLY A 154 25.33 -5.48 -23.47
N ILE A 155 25.95 -6.47 -24.14
CA ILE A 155 27.30 -6.38 -24.70
C ILE A 155 27.24 -6.30 -26.24
N ARG A 156 28.35 -5.90 -26.87
CA ARG A 156 28.41 -5.80 -28.35
C ARG A 156 28.25 -7.16 -29.03
N TYR A 157 27.75 -7.15 -30.26
CA TYR A 157 27.66 -8.36 -31.09
C TYR A 157 29.00 -9.00 -31.36
N ASP A 158 30.06 -8.19 -31.49
CA ASP A 158 31.44 -8.68 -31.75
C ASP A 158 31.99 -9.50 -30.57
N ASP A 159 31.40 -9.33 -29.37
CA ASP A 159 31.83 -9.96 -28.12
C ASP A 159 31.03 -11.24 -27.79
N ILE A 160 30.30 -11.80 -28.76
CA ILE A 160 29.45 -13.00 -28.55
C ILE A 160 30.24 -14.20 -27.98
N ALA A 161 31.49 -14.35 -28.37
CA ALA A 161 32.35 -15.44 -27.91
C ALA A 161 32.66 -15.38 -26.39
N GLN A 162 32.57 -14.20 -25.78
CA GLN A 162 32.82 -13.95 -24.38
C GLN A 162 31.56 -14.09 -23.51
N MET A 163 30.36 -14.09 -24.10
CA MET A 163 29.07 -14.07 -23.40
C MET A 163 28.97 -15.18 -22.35
N GLU A 164 29.28 -16.42 -22.70
CA GLU A 164 29.17 -17.54 -21.77
C GLU A 164 30.12 -17.41 -20.57
N SER A 165 31.35 -16.94 -20.79
CA SER A 165 32.32 -16.73 -19.71
C SER A 165 31.95 -15.57 -18.80
N ILE A 166 31.38 -14.49 -19.37
CA ILE A 166 30.87 -13.35 -18.63
C ILE A 166 29.69 -13.78 -17.74
N ILE A 167 28.70 -14.48 -18.30
CA ILE A 167 27.53 -14.99 -17.56
C ILE A 167 27.98 -15.81 -16.35
N LYS A 168 28.87 -16.77 -16.57
CA LYS A 168 29.41 -17.64 -15.53
C LYS A 168 30.11 -16.82 -14.42
N LYS A 169 30.91 -15.83 -14.81
CA LYS A 169 31.64 -15.01 -13.86
C LYS A 169 30.73 -14.08 -13.05
N VAL A 170 29.66 -13.55 -13.66
CA VAL A 170 28.64 -12.76 -12.98
C VAL A 170 27.84 -13.65 -12.03
N GLU A 171 27.51 -14.89 -12.40
CA GLU A 171 26.84 -15.84 -11.51
C GLU A 171 27.70 -16.20 -10.29
N GLU A 172 29.02 -16.41 -10.49
CA GLU A 172 29.97 -16.60 -9.39
C GLU A 172 30.02 -15.38 -8.45
N LEU A 173 30.05 -14.15 -9.01
CA LEU A 173 30.01 -12.91 -8.23
C LEU A 173 28.76 -12.81 -7.36
N LEU A 174 27.60 -13.12 -7.91
CA LEU A 174 26.32 -13.08 -7.19
C LEU A 174 26.28 -14.15 -6.09
N THR A 175 26.63 -15.38 -6.40
CA THR A 175 26.62 -16.52 -5.46
C THR A 175 27.57 -16.29 -4.28
N ASN A 176 28.70 -15.65 -4.48
CA ASN A 176 29.68 -15.34 -3.45
C ASN A 176 29.37 -14.06 -2.65
N SER A 177 28.29 -13.35 -2.98
CA SER A 177 27.91 -12.10 -2.30
C SER A 177 27.07 -12.38 -1.05
N GLU A 178 27.52 -11.90 0.10
CA GLU A 178 26.78 -12.01 1.38
C GLU A 178 25.41 -11.34 1.36
N ASN A 179 25.19 -10.40 0.45
CA ASN A 179 23.95 -9.64 0.32
C ASN A 179 22.95 -10.29 -0.63
N ILE A 180 23.29 -11.41 -1.26
CA ILE A 180 22.39 -12.22 -2.10
C ILE A 180 21.90 -13.39 -1.27
N ASP A 181 20.60 -13.62 -1.32
CA ASP A 181 19.96 -14.75 -0.66
C ASP A 181 20.07 -15.98 -1.58
N ASN A 182 21.01 -16.87 -1.26
CA ASN A 182 21.28 -18.07 -2.04
C ASN A 182 20.23 -19.18 -1.84
N ASP A 183 19.32 -19.05 -0.87
CA ASP A 183 18.17 -19.95 -0.70
C ASP A 183 17.09 -19.68 -1.76
N LEU A 184 17.16 -18.53 -2.40
CA LEU A 184 16.26 -18.13 -3.50
C LEU A 184 16.96 -18.28 -4.87
N PRO A 185 16.18 -18.49 -5.95
CA PRO A 185 16.75 -18.63 -7.29
C PRO A 185 17.62 -17.42 -7.67
N CYS A 186 18.89 -17.69 -7.98
CA CYS A 186 19.82 -16.75 -8.60
C CYS A 186 20.12 -17.25 -10.01
N ARG A 187 19.87 -16.42 -11.01
CA ARG A 187 20.03 -16.80 -12.43
C ARG A 187 20.65 -15.65 -13.22
N VAL A 188 21.62 -16.01 -14.05
CA VAL A 188 22.17 -15.12 -15.06
C VAL A 188 22.08 -15.85 -16.38
N ASN A 189 21.30 -15.35 -17.32
CA ASN A 189 21.05 -16.03 -18.59
C ASN A 189 21.18 -15.07 -19.75
N PHE A 190 21.69 -15.57 -20.89
CA PHE A 190 21.48 -14.89 -22.16
C PHE A 190 19.97 -14.81 -22.42
N ASP A 191 19.48 -13.63 -22.79
CA ASP A 191 18.05 -13.37 -22.94
C ASP A 191 17.66 -13.24 -24.40
N LEU A 192 18.25 -12.28 -25.11
CA LEU A 192 17.87 -12.03 -26.49
C LEU A 192 18.97 -11.32 -27.32
N PHE A 193 18.81 -11.42 -28.64
CA PHE A 193 19.52 -10.60 -29.61
C PHE A 193 18.74 -9.32 -29.85
N ASN A 194 19.18 -8.22 -29.24
CA ASN A 194 18.52 -6.92 -29.34
C ASN A 194 19.05 -6.15 -30.59
N ALA A 195 18.45 -4.98 -30.91
CA ALA A 195 18.79 -4.21 -32.11
C ALA A 195 20.28 -3.81 -32.21
N SER A 196 20.96 -3.58 -31.07
CA SER A 196 22.37 -3.15 -31.03
C SER A 196 23.19 -3.87 -29.96
N SER A 197 22.62 -4.87 -29.28
CA SER A 197 23.26 -5.57 -28.17
C SER A 197 22.86 -7.04 -28.09
N LEU A 198 23.74 -7.79 -27.45
CA LEU A 198 23.46 -9.13 -26.94
C LEU A 198 23.11 -8.99 -25.47
N ASP A 199 21.87 -9.23 -25.14
CA ASP A 199 21.37 -8.96 -23.78
C ASP A 199 21.41 -10.22 -22.92
N PHE A 200 21.94 -10.09 -21.71
CA PHE A 200 21.78 -11.08 -20.67
C PHE A 200 21.05 -10.48 -19.48
N VAL A 201 20.25 -11.30 -18.82
CA VAL A 201 19.41 -10.90 -17.69
C VAL A 201 19.96 -11.47 -16.39
N ILE A 202 19.96 -10.64 -15.36
CA ILE A 202 20.27 -11.00 -13.99
C ILE A 202 18.98 -11.04 -13.21
N TRP A 203 18.72 -12.16 -12.55
CA TRP A 203 17.59 -12.35 -11.66
C TRP A 203 18.09 -12.92 -10.35
N ALA A 204 18.10 -12.10 -9.31
CA ALA A 204 18.57 -12.49 -8.00
C ALA A 204 17.72 -11.82 -6.89
N SER A 205 17.76 -12.34 -5.68
CA SER A 205 17.09 -11.78 -4.51
C SER A 205 18.14 -11.34 -3.49
N SER A 206 18.07 -10.08 -3.08
CA SER A 206 18.93 -9.54 -2.04
C SER A 206 18.24 -9.63 -0.68
N SER A 207 18.99 -9.98 0.36
CA SER A 207 18.57 -9.95 1.77
C SER A 207 18.44 -8.52 2.34
N LEU A 208 18.98 -7.51 1.63
CA LEU A 208 18.91 -6.11 2.03
C LEU A 208 17.51 -5.54 1.79
N THR A 209 16.76 -5.27 2.84
CA THR A 209 15.43 -4.68 2.78
C THR A 209 15.45 -3.15 2.84
N ASP A 210 16.47 -2.54 3.46
CA ASP A 210 16.64 -1.08 3.44
C ASP A 210 16.89 -0.55 2.03
N ALA A 211 16.16 0.50 1.66
CA ALA A 211 16.23 1.05 0.30
C ALA A 211 17.57 1.76 0.01
N GLY A 212 18.20 2.37 1.01
CA GLY A 212 19.45 3.07 0.86
C GLY A 212 20.63 2.11 0.74
N GLU A 213 20.67 1.11 1.59
CA GLU A 213 21.70 0.05 1.57
C GLU A 213 21.60 -0.77 0.28
N PHE A 214 20.39 -1.16 -0.09
CA PHE A 214 20.16 -1.89 -1.35
C PHE A 214 20.63 -1.09 -2.57
N LYS A 215 20.34 0.22 -2.66
CA LYS A 215 20.80 1.04 -3.78
C LYS A 215 22.32 1.16 -3.85
N LYS A 216 23.00 1.27 -2.70
CA LYS A 216 24.47 1.27 -2.64
C LYS A 216 25.03 -0.06 -3.10
N PHE A 217 24.48 -1.16 -2.59
CA PHE A 217 24.88 -2.51 -2.98
C PHE A 217 24.67 -2.77 -4.47
N LYS A 218 23.47 -2.46 -4.99
CA LYS A 218 23.15 -2.61 -6.41
C LYS A 218 24.10 -1.79 -7.30
N GLY A 219 24.38 -0.54 -6.90
CA GLY A 219 25.33 0.31 -7.64
C GLY A 219 26.73 -0.29 -7.70
N LYS A 220 27.23 -0.82 -6.58
CA LYS A 220 28.52 -1.52 -6.55
C LYS A 220 28.49 -2.77 -7.42
N LEU A 221 27.45 -3.59 -7.30
CA LEU A 221 27.29 -4.81 -8.11
C LEU A 221 27.34 -4.52 -9.61
N LEU A 222 26.65 -3.47 -10.07
CA LEU A 222 26.66 -3.09 -11.49
C LEU A 222 28.05 -2.63 -11.96
N LEU A 223 28.81 -1.95 -11.12
CA LEU A 223 30.21 -1.58 -11.42
C LEU A 223 31.11 -2.81 -11.47
N ASP A 224 30.97 -3.75 -10.54
CA ASP A 224 31.74 -4.99 -10.52
C ASP A 224 31.44 -5.81 -11.80
N ILE A 225 30.18 -5.85 -12.25
CA ILE A 225 29.80 -6.49 -13.52
C ILE A 225 30.42 -5.78 -14.71
N ALA A 226 30.46 -4.45 -14.73
CA ALA A 226 31.13 -3.70 -15.80
C ALA A 226 32.62 -4.01 -15.86
N HIS A 227 33.30 -4.18 -14.72
CA HIS A 227 34.68 -4.64 -14.66
C HIS A 227 34.85 -6.05 -15.20
N ILE A 228 33.96 -7.00 -14.85
CA ILE A 228 33.98 -8.35 -15.39
C ILE A 228 33.88 -8.33 -16.93
N ILE A 229 32.98 -7.52 -17.48
CA ILE A 229 32.82 -7.39 -18.94
C ILE A 229 34.15 -6.88 -19.57
N ALA A 230 34.74 -5.84 -19.00
CA ALA A 230 35.98 -5.26 -19.49
C ALA A 230 37.18 -6.22 -19.37
N ASP A 231 37.30 -6.98 -18.27
CA ASP A 231 38.35 -7.98 -18.04
C ASP A 231 38.30 -9.14 -19.04
N HIS A 232 37.13 -9.43 -19.60
CA HIS A 232 36.95 -10.40 -20.68
C HIS A 232 37.19 -9.80 -22.08
N GLY A 233 37.61 -8.53 -22.16
CA GLY A 233 37.84 -7.83 -23.43
C GLY A 233 36.57 -7.46 -24.18
N ALA A 234 35.41 -7.54 -23.50
CA ALA A 234 34.11 -7.15 -24.04
C ALA A 234 33.76 -5.71 -23.66
N GLU A 235 32.82 -5.12 -24.37
CA GLU A 235 32.32 -3.76 -24.03
C GLU A 235 30.79 -3.75 -23.93
N ILE A 236 30.29 -2.90 -23.04
CA ILE A 236 28.85 -2.60 -22.96
C ILE A 236 28.41 -1.98 -24.28
N ALA A 237 27.31 -2.48 -24.84
CA ALA A 237 26.85 -2.05 -26.14
C ALA A 237 26.36 -0.59 -26.14
N TYR A 238 26.75 0.14 -27.16
CA TYR A 238 26.18 1.45 -27.48
C TYR A 238 25.14 1.28 -28.61
N PRO A 239 24.16 2.16 -28.73
CA PRO A 239 23.29 2.22 -29.88
C PRO A 239 24.12 2.39 -31.16
N THR A 240 24.12 1.38 -32.06
CA THR A 240 24.87 1.38 -33.30
C THR A 240 23.96 1.54 -34.49
N GLN A 241 24.43 2.29 -35.52
CA GLN A 241 23.74 2.45 -36.79
C GLN A 241 24.74 2.27 -37.95
N THR A 242 24.32 1.51 -38.95
CA THR A 242 25.11 1.39 -40.19
C THR A 242 24.61 2.42 -41.19
N LEU A 243 25.50 3.33 -41.60
CA LEU A 243 25.20 4.36 -42.61
C LEU A 243 25.78 3.97 -43.95
N HIS A 244 24.94 3.77 -44.96
CA HIS A 244 25.35 3.60 -46.34
C HIS A 244 25.40 4.94 -47.04
N ILE A 245 26.60 5.53 -47.20
CA ILE A 245 26.79 6.80 -47.89
C ILE A 245 27.04 6.51 -49.37
N GLN A 246 26.08 6.87 -50.23
CA GLN A 246 26.31 6.89 -51.68
C GLN A 246 26.97 8.21 -52.04
N LYS A 247 28.17 8.16 -52.61
CA LYS A 247 28.76 9.34 -53.24
C LYS A 247 28.01 9.61 -54.53
N ALA A 248 27.47 10.82 -54.68
CA ALA A 248 26.88 11.31 -55.93
C ALA A 248 27.94 11.50 -56.99
#